data_8a0ecbd6676bbdbae6c7bc86dd11d8c7
#
_entry.id   8a0ecbd6676bbdbae6c7bc86dd11d8c7
#
_cell.length_a   1.000
_cell.length_b   1.000
_cell.length_c   1.000
_cell.angle_alpha   90.00
_cell.angle_beta   90.00
_cell.angle_gamma   90.00
#
_symmetry.space_group_name_H-M   'P 1'
#
loop_
_entity.id
_entity.type
_entity.pdbx_description
1 polymer ?
#
loop_
_entity_poly.entity_id
_entity_poly.type
_entity_poly.pdbx_seq_one_letter_code
_entity_poly.pdbx_strand_id
1 'polypeptide(L)'
;TTLKEMPSDAEIISHQLLIKGGFIRKLASGIYSWMPLGLRVLRKVENIVREEMDKAGALELMMPVVQPADLWVESGRWSQFGPELLRIKDRHERDFCLGPTHEEVITDIIRNEINSYKQLPANFYQIQTKFRDERRPRFGVMRTREFCMKDAYSFHSNPVSMQETYDLMYQTYSTIFERTGLIFRAVIADTGSIGGSHSHEFHVLADSGEDAIVFASEGDYAANIEKAEAMAPKKTTSKGIAKMADLATPGVHTIADLCTFLKVKPEQTLKSLIVSVETESGETQLFGLMLRGDHDLNEVKAKQALGLGSEVTFASEEQIKAALHCSPGSIGPVNLGLDMVVDPSAANLTDFACGANRDGFHLTGVNWERDCGSYKVADIRNVVAGDVSPDGKGILEIKRGIEVGHIFQLGTKYSESMKATVLDENGKEQFMSMGCYGIGVSRIVAAAIEQNHDENGIIWPEAIAPFQIAIVPINMHKSD
;
A
#
# COMPACT_ATOMS: atom_id res chain seq x y z
N THR A 1 26.34 23.45 -7.31
CA THR A 1 25.82 24.83 -7.47
C THR A 1 24.35 24.88 -7.09
N THR A 2 23.96 25.87 -6.29
CA THR A 2 22.55 26.14 -5.95
C THR A 2 21.83 26.84 -7.11
N LEU A 3 20.51 26.70 -7.15
CA LEU A 3 19.66 27.43 -8.10
C LEU A 3 19.03 28.65 -7.42
N LYS A 4 18.82 29.72 -8.17
CA LYS A 4 18.12 30.93 -7.68
C LYS A 4 16.60 30.72 -7.68
N GLU A 5 16.09 30.11 -8.73
CA GLU A 5 14.65 29.91 -8.94
C GLU A 5 14.24 28.47 -8.61
N MET A 6 12.99 28.30 -8.20
CA MET A 6 12.38 26.99 -8.01
C MET A 6 12.01 26.40 -9.37
N PRO A 7 12.27 25.10 -9.61
CA PRO A 7 11.76 24.41 -10.77
C PRO A 7 10.23 24.39 -10.79
N SER A 8 9.64 24.68 -11.94
CA SER A 8 8.18 24.74 -12.10
C SER A 8 7.47 23.40 -11.96
N ASP A 9 8.22 22.29 -12.06
CA ASP A 9 7.72 20.91 -11.94
C ASP A 9 7.92 20.32 -10.54
N ALA A 10 8.45 21.09 -9.59
CA ALA A 10 8.63 20.66 -8.21
C ALA A 10 7.43 21.09 -7.35
N GLU A 11 6.55 20.14 -7.03
CA GLU A 11 5.28 20.39 -6.33
C GLU A 11 5.45 20.45 -4.80
N ILE A 12 6.19 19.49 -4.22
CA ILE A 12 6.38 19.39 -2.77
C ILE A 12 7.70 19.99 -2.31
N ILE A 13 7.76 20.36 -1.02
CA ILE A 13 8.86 21.14 -0.46
C ILE A 13 10.21 20.39 -0.51
N SER A 14 10.23 19.09 -0.25
CA SER A 14 11.46 18.30 -0.31
C SER A 14 12.04 18.27 -1.73
N HIS A 15 11.21 18.14 -2.76
CA HIS A 15 11.64 18.18 -4.16
C HIS A 15 12.22 19.54 -4.51
N GLN A 16 11.54 20.62 -4.12
CA GLN A 16 11.98 21.99 -4.34
C GLN A 16 13.35 22.25 -3.68
N LEU A 17 13.48 21.96 -2.41
CA LEU A 17 14.68 22.24 -1.65
C LEU A 17 15.87 21.37 -2.07
N LEU A 18 15.66 20.09 -2.40
CA LEU A 18 16.71 19.21 -2.90
C LEU A 18 17.30 19.71 -4.23
N ILE A 19 16.45 20.17 -5.17
CA ILE A 19 16.94 20.72 -6.44
C ILE A 19 17.58 22.09 -6.23
N LYS A 20 16.91 23.01 -5.52
CA LYS A 20 17.41 24.36 -5.29
C LYS A 20 18.74 24.36 -4.52
N GLY A 21 18.85 23.53 -3.49
CA GLY A 21 20.06 23.38 -2.68
C GLY A 21 21.20 22.63 -3.37
N GLY A 22 20.97 22.04 -4.55
CA GLY A 22 22.00 21.32 -5.30
C GLY A 22 22.31 19.92 -4.74
N PHE A 23 21.34 19.29 -4.07
CA PHE A 23 21.46 17.93 -3.55
C PHE A 23 21.22 16.89 -4.65
N ILE A 24 20.29 17.17 -5.56
CA ILE A 24 19.96 16.30 -6.70
C ILE A 24 19.86 17.09 -8.01
N ARG A 25 19.93 16.36 -9.14
CA ARG A 25 19.62 16.88 -10.48
C ARG A 25 18.78 15.87 -11.23
N LYS A 26 17.72 16.36 -11.86
CA LYS A 26 16.85 15.54 -12.70
C LYS A 26 17.57 15.21 -14.00
N LEU A 27 17.66 13.93 -14.33
CA LEU A 27 18.14 13.44 -15.62
C LEU A 27 16.96 13.17 -16.57
N ALA A 28 15.95 12.46 -16.06
CA ALA A 28 14.70 12.17 -16.75
C ALA A 28 13.55 12.10 -15.75
N SER A 29 12.31 11.87 -16.21
CA SER A 29 11.17 11.67 -15.32
C SER A 29 11.41 10.49 -14.40
N GLY A 30 11.41 10.72 -13.07
CA GLY A 30 11.69 9.71 -12.05
C GLY A 30 13.13 9.21 -11.99
N ILE A 31 14.08 9.88 -12.63
CA ILE A 31 15.51 9.52 -12.60
C ILE A 31 16.33 10.74 -12.22
N TYR A 32 17.09 10.61 -11.12
CA TYR A 32 17.86 11.71 -10.52
C TYR A 32 19.31 11.31 -10.26
N SER A 33 20.22 12.29 -10.48
CA SER A 33 21.61 12.21 -10.03
C SER A 33 21.73 12.79 -8.63
N TRP A 34 22.35 12.06 -7.71
CA TRP A 34 22.71 12.57 -6.40
C TRP A 34 24.01 13.37 -6.50
N MET A 35 23.95 14.66 -6.22
CA MET A 35 25.09 15.55 -6.24
C MET A 35 25.93 15.36 -4.96
N PRO A 36 27.18 15.85 -4.90
CA PRO A 36 28.07 15.58 -3.77
C PRO A 36 27.47 15.89 -2.41
N LEU A 37 26.68 16.96 -2.28
CA LEU A 37 26.04 17.33 -1.01
C LEU A 37 24.90 16.36 -0.66
N GLY A 38 24.08 16.00 -1.64
CA GLY A 38 23.00 15.02 -1.46
C GLY A 38 23.54 13.62 -1.18
N LEU A 39 24.60 13.22 -1.86
CA LEU A 39 25.24 11.93 -1.62
C LEU A 39 25.81 11.82 -0.18
N ARG A 40 26.31 12.91 0.42
CA ARG A 40 26.73 12.89 1.84
C ARG A 40 25.57 12.55 2.77
N VAL A 41 24.40 13.14 2.55
CA VAL A 41 23.21 12.84 3.35
C VAL A 41 22.78 11.39 3.14
N LEU A 42 22.67 10.95 1.87
CA LEU A 42 22.30 9.58 1.53
C LEU A 42 23.21 8.56 2.19
N ARG A 43 24.55 8.76 2.16
CA ARG A 43 25.53 7.87 2.79
C ARG A 43 25.42 7.84 4.32
N LYS A 44 25.03 8.93 4.96
CA LYS A 44 24.75 8.93 6.40
C LYS A 44 23.51 8.10 6.75
N VAL A 45 22.45 8.19 5.94
CA VAL A 45 21.28 7.33 6.10
C VAL A 45 21.66 5.86 5.89
N GLU A 46 22.38 5.55 4.81
CA GLU A 46 22.88 4.17 4.55
C GLU A 46 23.70 3.63 5.72
N ASN A 47 24.56 4.44 6.32
CA ASN A 47 25.40 4.01 7.45
C ASN A 47 24.58 3.72 8.70
N ILE A 48 23.57 4.55 9.01
CA ILE A 48 22.66 4.27 10.14
C ILE A 48 21.92 2.95 9.91
N VAL A 49 21.41 2.75 8.70
CA VAL A 49 20.71 1.51 8.32
C VAL A 49 21.64 0.30 8.47
N ARG A 50 22.89 0.40 7.96
CA ARG A 50 23.88 -0.68 8.03
C ARG A 50 24.22 -1.04 9.47
N GLU A 51 24.52 -0.03 10.30
CA GLU A 51 24.84 -0.23 11.72
C GLU A 51 23.72 -0.96 12.48
N GLU A 52 22.47 -0.61 12.27
CA GLU A 52 21.35 -1.26 12.95
C GLU A 52 21.06 -2.66 12.40
N MET A 53 21.22 -2.88 11.10
CA MET A 53 21.09 -4.21 10.51
C MET A 53 22.18 -5.17 10.99
N ASP A 54 23.43 -4.70 11.08
CA ASP A 54 24.56 -5.48 11.60
C ASP A 54 24.36 -5.82 13.08
N LYS A 55 23.90 -4.85 13.90
CA LYS A 55 23.54 -5.09 15.31
C LYS A 55 22.43 -6.13 15.48
N ALA A 56 21.49 -6.18 14.54
CA ALA A 56 20.44 -7.18 14.51
C ALA A 56 20.91 -8.57 14.01
N GLY A 57 22.21 -8.71 13.69
CA GLY A 57 22.82 -9.96 13.25
C GLY A 57 22.57 -10.32 11.80
N ALA A 58 22.08 -9.38 10.98
CA ALA A 58 21.95 -9.58 9.55
C ALA A 58 23.30 -9.45 8.83
N LEU A 59 23.49 -10.21 7.75
CA LEU A 59 24.73 -10.23 6.98
C LEU A 59 24.57 -9.45 5.68
N GLU A 60 25.46 -8.47 5.42
CA GLU A 60 25.45 -7.70 4.18
C GLU A 60 25.98 -8.53 3.02
N LEU A 61 25.27 -8.49 1.88
CA LEU A 61 25.69 -9.05 0.61
C LEU A 61 25.33 -8.09 -0.52
N MET A 62 25.70 -8.37 -1.76
CA MET A 62 25.29 -7.57 -2.91
C MET A 62 24.89 -8.48 -4.05
N MET A 63 23.66 -8.34 -4.52
CA MET A 63 23.07 -9.11 -5.61
C MET A 63 23.00 -8.26 -6.89
N PRO A 64 22.97 -8.88 -8.10
CA PRO A 64 22.85 -8.15 -9.35
C PRO A 64 21.54 -7.37 -9.49
N VAL A 65 21.58 -6.21 -10.13
CA VAL A 65 20.37 -5.45 -10.52
C VAL A 65 19.70 -6.10 -11.72
N VAL A 66 20.49 -6.60 -12.68
CA VAL A 66 19.97 -7.33 -13.85
C VAL A 66 19.71 -8.78 -13.46
N GLN A 67 18.48 -9.23 -13.63
CA GLN A 67 18.02 -10.54 -13.17
C GLN A 67 17.49 -11.36 -14.35
N PRO A 68 17.81 -12.67 -14.44
CA PRO A 68 17.28 -13.54 -15.48
C PRO A 68 15.79 -13.78 -15.31
N ALA A 69 15.04 -13.82 -16.41
CA ALA A 69 13.60 -14.06 -16.40
C ALA A 69 13.24 -15.42 -15.80
N ASP A 70 14.12 -16.42 -15.93
CA ASP A 70 13.85 -17.79 -15.47
C ASP A 70 13.47 -17.86 -13.99
N LEU A 71 14.13 -17.09 -13.12
CA LEU A 71 13.81 -17.03 -11.69
C LEU A 71 12.40 -16.43 -11.44
N TRP A 72 12.05 -15.40 -12.21
CA TRP A 72 10.74 -14.76 -12.14
C TRP A 72 9.61 -15.62 -12.70
N VAL A 73 9.91 -16.44 -13.70
CA VAL A 73 8.99 -17.46 -14.24
C VAL A 73 8.77 -18.56 -13.20
N GLU A 74 9.85 -19.03 -12.54
CA GLU A 74 9.79 -20.06 -11.51
C GLU A 74 8.95 -19.62 -10.31
N SER A 75 9.06 -18.35 -9.87
CA SER A 75 8.21 -17.78 -8.80
C SER A 75 6.77 -17.47 -9.24
N GLY A 76 6.48 -17.50 -10.54
CA GLY A 76 5.21 -17.10 -11.14
C GLY A 76 5.03 -15.60 -11.30
N ARG A 77 5.99 -14.78 -10.84
CA ARG A 77 5.86 -13.30 -10.82
C ARG A 77 6.20 -12.64 -12.16
N TRP A 78 6.79 -13.35 -13.11
CA TRP A 78 7.06 -12.78 -14.44
C TRP A 78 5.82 -12.18 -15.12
N SER A 79 4.68 -12.85 -15.01
CA SER A 79 3.41 -12.38 -15.54
C SER A 79 2.60 -11.54 -14.55
N GLN A 80 2.73 -11.83 -13.25
CA GLN A 80 1.89 -11.24 -12.20
C GLN A 80 2.36 -9.85 -11.72
N PHE A 81 3.67 -9.54 -11.83
CA PHE A 81 4.22 -8.27 -11.33
C PHE A 81 3.69 -7.04 -12.11
N GLY A 82 3.21 -7.26 -13.32
CA GLY A 82 2.63 -6.20 -14.13
C GLY A 82 3.65 -5.34 -14.89
N PRO A 83 3.23 -4.15 -15.35
CA PRO A 83 4.02 -3.29 -16.25
C PRO A 83 5.19 -2.58 -15.56
N GLU A 84 5.21 -2.51 -14.24
CA GLU A 84 6.34 -1.89 -13.51
C GLU A 84 7.63 -2.73 -13.55
N LEU A 85 7.54 -4.01 -13.92
CA LEU A 85 8.70 -4.83 -14.20
C LEU A 85 9.30 -4.46 -15.57
N LEU A 86 10.41 -3.73 -15.56
CA LEU A 86 11.09 -3.39 -16.81
C LEU A 86 11.83 -4.62 -17.37
N ARG A 87 11.23 -5.23 -18.39
CA ARG A 87 11.78 -6.39 -19.10
C ARG A 87 12.73 -5.94 -20.20
N ILE A 88 13.87 -6.62 -20.32
CA ILE A 88 14.91 -6.33 -21.31
C ILE A 88 15.38 -7.63 -21.95
N LYS A 89 16.02 -7.51 -23.09
CA LYS A 89 16.69 -8.63 -23.76
C LYS A 89 18.18 -8.37 -23.88
N ASP A 90 18.98 -9.43 -23.72
CA ASP A 90 20.40 -9.34 -24.00
C ASP A 90 20.66 -9.48 -25.52
N ARG A 91 21.94 -9.41 -25.93
CA ARG A 91 22.33 -9.55 -27.34
C ARG A 91 22.01 -10.92 -27.95
N HIS A 92 21.66 -11.90 -27.14
CA HIS A 92 21.33 -13.27 -27.54
C HIS A 92 19.79 -13.51 -27.44
N GLU A 93 19.00 -12.44 -27.36
CA GLU A 93 17.52 -12.47 -27.24
C GLU A 93 17.01 -13.18 -25.97
N ARG A 94 17.86 -13.35 -24.95
CA ARG A 94 17.43 -13.92 -23.66
C ARG A 94 16.74 -12.85 -22.82
N ASP A 95 15.65 -13.25 -22.18
CA ASP A 95 14.85 -12.34 -21.35
C ASP A 95 15.48 -12.12 -19.97
N PHE A 96 15.54 -10.86 -19.57
CA PHE A 96 15.98 -10.38 -18.27
C PHE A 96 15.03 -9.26 -17.79
N CYS A 97 15.21 -8.81 -16.55
CA CYS A 97 14.59 -7.59 -16.05
C CYS A 97 15.58 -6.77 -15.22
N LEU A 98 15.26 -5.48 -15.04
CA LEU A 98 15.87 -4.69 -13.99
C LEU A 98 15.13 -4.98 -12.67
N GLY A 99 15.85 -5.40 -11.65
CA GLY A 99 15.26 -5.86 -10.38
C GLY A 99 14.49 -4.77 -9.63
N PRO A 100 13.16 -4.89 -9.51
CA PRO A 100 12.36 -4.04 -8.62
C PRO A 100 12.47 -4.48 -7.16
N THR A 101 12.89 -5.71 -6.94
CA THR A 101 13.08 -6.41 -5.67
C THR A 101 13.94 -7.68 -5.91
N HIS A 102 14.32 -8.43 -4.89
CA HIS A 102 15.29 -9.54 -5.02
C HIS A 102 14.86 -10.84 -4.32
N GLU A 103 13.58 -11.07 -4.06
CA GLU A 103 13.09 -12.32 -3.45
C GLU A 103 13.55 -13.55 -4.24
N GLU A 104 13.45 -13.51 -5.58
CA GLU A 104 13.84 -14.60 -6.47
C GLU A 104 15.33 -14.89 -6.41
N VAL A 105 16.14 -13.83 -6.47
CA VAL A 105 17.61 -13.97 -6.50
C VAL A 105 18.13 -14.51 -5.18
N ILE A 106 17.66 -13.97 -4.04
CA ILE A 106 18.12 -14.45 -2.74
C ILE A 106 17.64 -15.89 -2.46
N THR A 107 16.43 -16.24 -2.89
CA THR A 107 15.92 -17.60 -2.75
C THR A 107 16.75 -18.59 -3.55
N ASP A 108 17.17 -18.21 -4.77
CA ASP A 108 18.08 -19.03 -5.59
C ASP A 108 19.45 -19.23 -4.91
N ILE A 109 20.03 -18.17 -4.36
CA ILE A 109 21.28 -18.28 -3.60
C ILE A 109 21.11 -19.25 -2.42
N ILE A 110 20.09 -19.04 -1.61
CA ILE A 110 19.93 -19.76 -0.34
C ILE A 110 19.57 -21.23 -0.56
N ARG A 111 18.77 -21.58 -1.56
CA ARG A 111 18.47 -23.00 -1.87
C ARG A 111 19.71 -23.81 -2.28
N ASN A 112 20.77 -23.14 -2.76
CA ASN A 112 22.01 -23.77 -3.14
C ASN A 112 23.07 -23.77 -2.02
N GLU A 113 22.97 -22.85 -1.03
CA GLU A 113 23.97 -22.67 0.02
C GLU A 113 23.55 -23.26 1.38
N ILE A 114 22.24 -23.29 1.69
CA ILE A 114 21.70 -23.77 2.97
C ILE A 114 21.02 -25.12 2.79
N ASN A 115 21.54 -26.16 3.48
CA ASN A 115 21.05 -27.53 3.34
C ASN A 115 20.50 -28.12 4.64
N SER A 116 20.73 -27.49 5.79
CA SER A 116 20.37 -28.01 7.10
C SER A 116 19.70 -26.94 7.98
N TYR A 117 18.70 -27.34 8.75
CA TYR A 117 18.07 -26.49 9.74
C TYR A 117 19.05 -25.86 10.76
N LYS A 118 20.23 -26.47 10.97
CA LYS A 118 21.31 -25.95 11.84
C LYS A 118 21.92 -24.64 11.35
N GLN A 119 21.75 -24.32 10.06
CA GLN A 119 22.22 -23.08 9.45
C GLN A 119 21.17 -21.95 9.55
N LEU A 120 20.01 -22.26 10.10
CA LEU A 120 18.89 -21.34 10.28
C LEU A 120 18.71 -20.94 11.78
N PRO A 121 18.17 -19.76 12.11
CA PRO A 121 17.74 -18.74 11.16
C PRO A 121 18.92 -18.02 10.49
N ALA A 122 18.70 -17.52 9.27
CA ALA A 122 19.67 -16.70 8.54
C ALA A 122 18.96 -15.44 8.04
N ASN A 123 19.63 -14.29 8.12
CA ASN A 123 19.11 -13.01 7.66
C ASN A 123 20.19 -12.29 6.84
N PHE A 124 19.87 -11.97 5.59
CA PHE A 124 20.78 -11.29 4.66
C PHE A 124 20.17 -9.98 4.20
N TYR A 125 21.00 -8.95 4.00
CA TYR A 125 20.53 -7.68 3.48
C TYR A 125 21.50 -7.09 2.46
N GLN A 126 20.99 -6.18 1.65
CA GLN A 126 21.78 -5.32 0.77
C GLN A 126 21.27 -3.88 0.83
N ILE A 127 22.12 -2.95 0.44
CA ILE A 127 21.73 -1.57 0.09
C ILE A 127 22.05 -1.41 -1.39
N GLN A 128 21.01 -1.39 -2.23
CA GLN A 128 21.15 -1.56 -3.66
C GLN A 128 20.15 -0.70 -4.43
N THR A 129 20.53 -0.28 -5.62
CA THR A 129 19.63 0.37 -6.58
C THR A 129 18.53 -0.60 -7.04
N LYS A 130 17.30 -0.12 -7.05
CA LYS A 130 16.14 -0.78 -7.63
C LYS A 130 15.60 0.03 -8.79
N PHE A 131 14.92 -0.66 -9.70
CA PHE A 131 14.23 -0.02 -10.80
C PHE A 131 12.79 -0.53 -10.87
N ARG A 132 11.84 0.40 -10.86
CA ARG A 132 10.41 0.15 -11.13
C ARG A 132 9.96 1.08 -12.24
N ASP A 133 9.36 0.55 -13.29
CA ASP A 133 8.87 1.36 -14.41
C ASP A 133 7.58 2.09 -14.02
N GLU A 134 7.70 2.93 -12.99
CA GLU A 134 6.62 3.71 -12.41
C GLU A 134 5.94 4.58 -13.47
N ARG A 135 4.63 4.40 -13.61
CA ARG A 135 3.82 5.10 -14.62
C ARG A 135 3.77 6.61 -14.38
N ARG A 136 3.74 7.04 -13.13
CA ARG A 136 3.58 8.45 -12.73
C ARG A 136 4.61 8.85 -11.67
N PRO A 137 5.90 8.89 -12.02
CA PRO A 137 6.91 9.35 -11.07
C PRO A 137 6.68 10.83 -10.75
N ARG A 138 6.72 11.17 -9.47
CA ARG A 138 6.44 12.51 -8.96
C ARG A 138 7.14 12.76 -7.63
N PHE A 139 7.14 14.02 -7.18
CA PHE A 139 7.66 14.40 -5.87
C PHE A 139 9.16 14.15 -5.68
N GLY A 140 9.97 14.35 -6.73
CA GLY A 140 11.41 14.19 -6.66
C GLY A 140 11.83 12.77 -6.33
N VAL A 141 12.67 12.59 -5.29
CA VAL A 141 13.14 11.28 -4.85
C VAL A 141 12.15 10.53 -3.96
N MET A 142 10.94 11.05 -3.77
CA MET A 142 9.88 10.39 -3.03
C MET A 142 9.27 9.22 -3.81
N ARG A 143 8.96 9.42 -5.10
CA ARG A 143 8.37 8.43 -5.99
C ARG A 143 9.08 8.44 -7.33
N THR A 144 10.14 7.64 -7.43
CA THR A 144 11.07 7.55 -8.57
C THR A 144 10.97 6.22 -9.26
N ARG A 145 11.55 6.14 -10.45
CA ARG A 145 11.74 4.89 -11.20
C ARG A 145 13.00 4.16 -10.75
N GLU A 146 14.07 4.90 -10.48
CA GLU A 146 15.32 4.38 -9.93
C GLU A 146 15.55 4.94 -8.54
N PHE A 147 15.83 4.09 -7.55
CA PHE A 147 15.98 4.47 -6.15
C PHE A 147 16.88 3.52 -5.37
N CYS A 148 17.42 3.99 -4.26
CA CYS A 148 18.21 3.20 -3.34
C CYS A 148 17.29 2.57 -2.27
N MET A 149 17.35 1.25 -2.15
CA MET A 149 16.61 0.49 -1.15
C MET A 149 17.56 -0.37 -0.33
N LYS A 150 17.33 -0.45 0.99
CA LYS A 150 17.80 -1.57 1.78
C LYS A 150 16.72 -2.64 1.75
N ASP A 151 17.05 -3.80 1.26
CA ASP A 151 16.19 -4.98 1.29
C ASP A 151 16.90 -6.12 2.03
N ALA A 152 16.17 -6.72 2.96
CA ALA A 152 16.64 -7.85 3.75
C ALA A 152 15.67 -9.02 3.61
N TYR A 153 16.21 -10.22 3.74
CA TYR A 153 15.49 -11.48 3.58
C TYR A 153 15.93 -12.46 4.64
N SER A 154 14.98 -13.01 5.37
CA SER A 154 15.26 -14.00 6.41
C SER A 154 14.69 -15.36 6.04
N PHE A 155 15.38 -16.41 6.50
CA PHE A 155 15.05 -17.80 6.24
C PHE A 155 14.98 -18.57 7.55
N HIS A 156 13.97 -19.43 7.71
CA HIS A 156 13.66 -20.08 8.96
C HIS A 156 13.18 -21.51 8.73
N SER A 157 13.43 -22.36 9.72
CA SER A 157 12.91 -23.73 9.73
C SER A 157 11.43 -23.83 10.11
N ASN A 158 10.86 -22.79 10.69
CA ASN A 158 9.47 -22.79 11.14
C ASN A 158 8.91 -21.36 11.29
N PRO A 159 7.57 -21.20 11.35
CA PRO A 159 6.93 -19.88 11.48
C PRO A 159 7.24 -19.15 12.80
N VAL A 160 7.55 -19.85 13.89
CA VAL A 160 7.87 -19.21 15.18
C VAL A 160 9.17 -18.44 15.08
N SER A 161 10.22 -19.07 14.53
CA SER A 161 11.51 -18.38 14.28
C SER A 161 11.36 -17.21 13.31
N MET A 162 10.48 -17.32 12.31
CA MET A 162 10.17 -16.22 11.41
C MET A 162 9.51 -15.05 12.17
N GLN A 163 8.57 -15.33 13.09
CA GLN A 163 7.95 -14.30 13.92
C GLN A 163 8.97 -13.57 14.81
N GLU A 164 9.88 -14.30 15.44
CA GLU A 164 10.94 -13.71 16.27
C GLU A 164 11.82 -12.73 15.47
N THR A 165 12.21 -13.11 14.25
CA THR A 165 12.99 -12.20 13.38
C THR A 165 12.13 -11.03 12.86
N TYR A 166 10.85 -11.26 12.58
CA TYR A 166 9.93 -10.19 12.22
C TYR A 166 9.82 -9.13 13.32
N ASP A 167 9.67 -9.56 14.58
CA ASP A 167 9.62 -8.66 15.74
C ASP A 167 10.95 -7.92 15.95
N LEU A 168 12.07 -8.60 15.76
CA LEU A 168 13.39 -7.99 15.78
C LEU A 168 13.53 -6.92 14.68
N MET A 169 13.09 -7.19 13.47
CA MET A 169 13.13 -6.22 12.37
C MET A 169 12.19 -5.04 12.62
N TYR A 170 11.04 -5.25 13.23
CA TYR A 170 10.16 -4.17 13.66
C TYR A 170 10.88 -3.20 14.61
N GLN A 171 11.57 -3.72 15.62
CA GLN A 171 12.36 -2.92 16.57
C GLN A 171 13.55 -2.23 15.89
N THR A 172 14.26 -2.96 15.02
CA THR A 172 15.39 -2.44 14.26
C THR A 172 14.98 -1.26 13.37
N TYR A 173 13.84 -1.36 12.67
CA TYR A 173 13.30 -0.29 11.84
C TYR A 173 12.90 0.92 12.66
N SER A 174 12.21 0.69 13.78
CA SER A 174 11.86 1.76 14.72
C SER A 174 13.10 2.54 15.14
N THR A 175 14.18 1.83 15.53
CA THR A 175 15.46 2.45 15.89
C THR A 175 16.12 3.20 14.74
N ILE A 176 16.07 2.66 13.51
CA ILE A 176 16.60 3.35 12.31
C ILE A 176 15.89 4.68 12.10
N PHE A 177 14.55 4.69 12.14
CA PHE A 177 13.78 5.91 11.89
C PHE A 177 13.92 6.92 13.02
N GLU A 178 13.99 6.49 14.27
CA GLU A 178 14.31 7.36 15.42
C GLU A 178 15.70 8.00 15.27
N ARG A 179 16.72 7.20 14.92
CA ARG A 179 18.10 7.68 14.71
C ARG A 179 18.21 8.66 13.53
N THR A 180 17.36 8.53 12.52
CA THR A 180 17.31 9.49 11.40
C THR A 180 16.49 10.74 11.72
N GLY A 181 15.94 10.85 12.94
CA GLY A 181 15.18 12.00 13.41
C GLY A 181 13.77 12.11 12.86
N LEU A 182 13.15 10.97 12.48
CA LEU A 182 11.80 10.94 11.91
C LEU A 182 10.74 10.69 12.97
N ILE A 183 9.63 11.38 12.86
CA ILE A 183 8.38 11.08 13.56
C ILE A 183 7.56 10.16 12.67
N PHE A 184 7.36 8.92 13.08
CA PHE A 184 6.72 7.90 12.27
C PHE A 184 5.66 7.11 13.05
N ARG A 185 4.87 6.33 12.29
CA ARG A 185 3.96 5.31 12.81
C ARG A 185 4.16 4.01 12.04
N ALA A 186 4.23 2.90 12.77
CA ALA A 186 4.09 1.58 12.17
C ALA A 186 2.59 1.23 12.11
N VAL A 187 2.13 0.76 10.96
CA VAL A 187 0.73 0.47 10.70
C VAL A 187 0.57 -0.91 10.06
N ILE A 188 -0.51 -1.61 10.39
CA ILE A 188 -0.86 -2.86 9.72
C ILE A 188 -1.20 -2.54 8.25
N ALA A 189 -0.65 -3.35 7.32
CA ALA A 189 -0.77 -3.10 5.91
C ALA A 189 -1.17 -4.35 5.10
N ASP A 190 -1.57 -4.15 3.86
CA ASP A 190 -1.75 -5.23 2.89
C ASP A 190 -0.40 -5.71 2.36
N THR A 191 -0.30 -7.00 2.04
CA THR A 191 0.95 -7.59 1.53
C THR A 191 1.14 -7.39 0.02
N GLY A 192 0.13 -6.95 -0.69
CA GLY A 192 0.17 -6.62 -2.13
C GLY A 192 0.77 -7.72 -3.01
N SER A 193 1.49 -7.31 -4.04
CA SER A 193 2.15 -8.22 -5.00
C SER A 193 3.32 -9.02 -4.39
N ILE A 194 3.90 -8.55 -3.29
CA ILE A 194 4.93 -9.29 -2.55
C ILE A 194 4.34 -10.56 -1.97
N GLY A 195 3.12 -10.46 -1.40
CA GLY A 195 2.39 -11.57 -0.80
C GLY A 195 2.84 -11.89 0.62
N GLY A 196 2.33 -12.99 1.14
CA GLY A 196 2.53 -13.38 2.54
C GLY A 196 1.25 -13.23 3.35
N SER A 197 1.35 -13.41 4.69
CA SER A 197 0.20 -13.44 5.59
C SER A 197 0.02 -12.17 6.43
N HIS A 198 1.09 -11.42 6.65
CA HIS A 198 1.09 -10.27 7.55
C HIS A 198 2.18 -9.28 7.18
N SER A 199 1.89 -7.99 7.32
CA SER A 199 2.89 -6.94 7.09
C SER A 199 2.62 -5.69 7.92
N HIS A 200 3.70 -4.91 8.17
CA HIS A 200 3.63 -3.56 8.71
C HIS A 200 4.39 -2.59 7.82
N GLU A 201 3.77 -1.46 7.56
CA GLU A 201 4.39 -0.29 6.95
C GLU A 201 4.82 0.70 8.02
N PHE A 202 5.93 1.40 7.77
CA PHE A 202 6.40 2.50 8.59
C PHE A 202 6.20 3.80 7.81
N HIS A 203 5.32 4.65 8.32
CA HIS A 203 4.94 5.91 7.69
C HIS A 203 5.46 7.11 8.47
N VAL A 204 6.17 7.98 7.78
CA VAL A 204 6.51 9.31 8.28
C VAL A 204 5.29 10.22 8.12
N LEU A 205 4.88 10.87 9.20
CA LEU A 205 3.70 11.74 9.19
C LEU A 205 4.03 13.06 8.49
N ALA A 206 3.41 13.31 7.34
CA ALA A 206 3.56 14.54 6.58
C ALA A 206 2.33 14.78 5.70
N ASP A 207 1.91 16.04 5.57
CA ASP A 207 0.74 16.43 4.76
C ASP A 207 0.91 16.11 3.27
N SER A 208 2.17 16.06 2.81
CA SER A 208 2.55 15.66 1.45
C SER A 208 2.54 14.14 1.23
N GLY A 209 2.23 13.33 2.27
CA GLY A 209 2.16 11.87 2.17
C GLY A 209 1.11 11.40 1.16
N GLU A 210 1.43 10.33 0.42
CA GLU A 210 0.52 9.77 -0.58
C GLU A 210 -0.51 8.83 0.05
N ASP A 211 -0.16 8.16 1.17
CA ASP A 211 -0.99 7.16 1.79
C ASP A 211 -1.85 7.76 2.91
N ALA A 212 -3.06 7.24 3.02
CA ALA A 212 -3.92 7.52 4.16
C ALA A 212 -3.71 6.44 5.22
N ILE A 213 -3.27 6.87 6.40
CA ILE A 213 -3.10 5.97 7.55
C ILE A 213 -4.11 6.31 8.63
N VAL A 214 -4.60 5.29 9.29
CA VAL A 214 -5.68 5.33 10.27
C VAL A 214 -5.12 4.91 11.62
N PHE A 215 -5.42 5.65 12.67
CA PHE A 215 -5.10 5.25 14.04
C PHE A 215 -6.19 5.67 15.01
N ALA A 216 -6.29 4.93 16.10
CA ALA A 216 -7.22 5.24 17.16
C ALA A 216 -6.72 6.44 17.99
N SER A 217 -7.65 7.30 18.43
CA SER A 217 -7.34 8.39 19.36
C SER A 217 -6.88 7.89 20.73
N GLU A 218 -7.24 6.65 21.08
CA GLU A 218 -6.85 5.96 22.30
C GLU A 218 -6.45 4.52 21.95
N GLY A 219 -5.37 3.99 22.59
CA GLY A 219 -4.85 2.66 22.32
C GLY A 219 -3.79 2.65 21.21
N ASP A 220 -3.45 1.43 20.76
CA ASP A 220 -2.32 1.19 19.86
C ASP A 220 -2.76 0.82 18.43
N TYR A 221 -4.06 0.87 18.15
CA TYR A 221 -4.56 0.50 16.81
C TYR A 221 -4.08 1.48 15.75
N ALA A 222 -3.39 0.95 14.73
CA ALA A 222 -2.98 1.71 13.56
C ALA A 222 -2.93 0.79 12.33
N ALA A 223 -3.48 1.25 11.21
CA ALA A 223 -3.52 0.49 9.95
C ALA A 223 -3.47 1.43 8.73
N ASN A 224 -2.96 0.93 7.61
CA ASN A 224 -3.19 1.57 6.31
C ASN A 224 -4.70 1.54 6.02
N ILE A 225 -5.22 2.57 5.34
CA ILE A 225 -6.66 2.71 5.02
C ILE A 225 -7.22 1.45 4.34
N GLU A 226 -6.40 0.78 3.53
CA GLU A 226 -6.78 -0.44 2.81
C GLU A 226 -7.09 -1.62 3.74
N LYS A 227 -6.45 -1.66 4.92
CA LYS A 227 -6.63 -2.69 5.95
C LYS A 227 -7.38 -2.22 7.18
N ALA A 228 -7.61 -0.91 7.29
CA ALA A 228 -8.23 -0.34 8.48
C ALA A 228 -9.64 -0.88 8.70
N GLU A 229 -9.92 -1.32 9.91
CA GLU A 229 -11.21 -1.81 10.36
C GLU A 229 -11.83 -0.82 11.35
N ALA A 230 -13.15 -0.82 11.44
CA ALA A 230 -13.90 -0.11 12.45
C ALA A 230 -14.83 -1.08 13.17
N MET A 231 -15.19 -0.75 14.40
CA MET A 231 -16.20 -1.53 15.13
C MET A 231 -17.48 -1.55 14.30
N ALA A 232 -18.01 -2.75 14.05
CA ALA A 232 -19.28 -2.89 13.35
C ALA A 232 -20.40 -2.16 14.11
N PRO A 233 -21.26 -1.39 13.42
CA PRO A 233 -22.34 -0.68 14.05
C PRO A 233 -23.28 -1.67 14.72
N LYS A 234 -23.79 -1.33 15.91
CA LYS A 234 -24.80 -2.16 16.59
C LYS A 234 -26.00 -2.32 15.68
N LYS A 235 -26.50 -3.55 15.57
CA LYS A 235 -27.70 -3.85 14.76
C LYS A 235 -28.86 -2.96 15.19
N THR A 236 -29.42 -2.23 14.25
CA THR A 236 -30.61 -1.39 14.49
C THR A 236 -31.79 -2.30 14.81
N THR A 237 -32.44 -2.06 15.92
CA THR A 237 -33.67 -2.75 16.32
C THR A 237 -34.93 -2.07 15.78
N SER A 238 -34.76 -0.89 15.17
CA SER A 238 -35.87 -0.13 14.55
C SER A 238 -36.35 -0.89 13.31
N LYS A 239 -37.61 -1.25 13.29
CA LYS A 239 -38.27 -1.73 12.09
C LYS A 239 -38.68 -0.50 11.27
N GLY A 240 -38.23 -0.45 10.02
CA GLY A 240 -38.69 0.57 9.09
C GLY A 240 -40.21 0.49 8.92
N ILE A 241 -40.85 1.63 8.93
CA ILE A 241 -42.32 1.76 8.89
C ILE A 241 -42.80 2.40 7.60
N ALA A 242 -41.92 3.06 6.85
CA ALA A 242 -42.27 3.74 5.61
C ALA A 242 -42.68 2.72 4.53
N LYS A 243 -43.71 3.06 3.77
CA LYS A 243 -44.10 2.30 2.59
C LYS A 243 -43.11 2.59 1.46
N MET A 244 -42.64 1.54 0.82
CA MET A 244 -41.85 1.68 -0.40
C MET A 244 -42.59 2.47 -1.47
N ALA A 245 -41.96 3.45 -2.06
CA ALA A 245 -42.48 4.28 -3.14
C ALA A 245 -41.49 4.40 -4.29
N ASP A 246 -41.99 4.33 -5.51
CA ASP A 246 -41.22 4.53 -6.74
C ASP A 246 -41.38 5.98 -7.20
N LEU A 247 -40.29 6.68 -7.40
CA LEU A 247 -40.28 8.09 -7.74
C LEU A 247 -39.50 8.34 -9.03
N ALA A 248 -40.09 9.14 -9.92
CA ALA A 248 -39.36 9.65 -11.09
C ALA A 248 -38.35 10.71 -10.66
N THR A 249 -37.08 10.49 -11.01
CA THR A 249 -35.94 11.32 -10.65
C THR A 249 -35.09 11.63 -11.89
N PRO A 250 -35.62 12.36 -12.86
CA PRO A 250 -34.91 12.62 -14.10
C PRO A 250 -33.61 13.40 -13.86
N GLY A 251 -32.51 12.93 -14.48
CA GLY A 251 -31.20 13.57 -14.36
C GLY A 251 -30.48 13.36 -13.02
N VAL A 252 -30.98 12.50 -12.14
CA VAL A 252 -30.34 12.11 -10.88
C VAL A 252 -29.51 10.86 -11.10
N HIS A 253 -28.20 10.97 -10.93
CA HIS A 253 -27.25 9.86 -11.19
C HIS A 253 -26.27 9.63 -10.04
N THR A 254 -26.08 10.60 -9.15
CA THR A 254 -25.16 10.51 -8.02
C THR A 254 -25.92 10.56 -6.68
N ILE A 255 -25.26 10.09 -5.61
CA ILE A 255 -25.81 10.21 -4.25
C ILE A 255 -26.06 11.68 -3.90
N ALA A 256 -25.19 12.60 -4.30
CA ALA A 256 -25.36 14.04 -4.04
C ALA A 256 -26.61 14.60 -4.73
N ASP A 257 -26.86 14.22 -5.99
CA ASP A 257 -28.06 14.60 -6.73
C ASP A 257 -29.32 14.03 -6.06
N LEU A 258 -29.27 12.75 -5.66
CA LEU A 258 -30.37 12.07 -4.99
C LEU A 258 -30.70 12.74 -3.64
N CYS A 259 -29.67 13.06 -2.85
CA CYS A 259 -29.85 13.77 -1.59
C CYS A 259 -30.47 15.15 -1.78
N THR A 260 -30.03 15.87 -2.80
CA THR A 260 -30.58 17.21 -3.14
C THR A 260 -32.05 17.09 -3.59
N PHE A 261 -32.35 16.12 -4.45
CA PHE A 261 -33.71 15.91 -5.00
C PHE A 261 -34.70 15.48 -3.91
N LEU A 262 -34.33 14.53 -3.06
CA LEU A 262 -35.20 13.98 -2.02
C LEU A 262 -35.15 14.76 -0.72
N LYS A 263 -34.21 15.69 -0.56
CA LYS A 263 -33.92 16.43 0.70
C LYS A 263 -33.61 15.49 1.88
N VAL A 264 -32.83 14.46 1.62
CA VAL A 264 -32.35 13.48 2.60
C VAL A 264 -30.85 13.60 2.77
N LYS A 265 -30.32 13.05 3.88
CA LYS A 265 -28.88 12.97 4.10
C LYS A 265 -28.28 11.76 3.39
N PRO A 266 -26.98 11.78 3.02
CA PRO A 266 -26.29 10.63 2.42
C PRO A 266 -26.41 9.35 3.26
N GLU A 267 -26.40 9.46 4.60
CA GLU A 267 -26.55 8.35 5.53
C GLU A 267 -27.92 7.65 5.47
N GLN A 268 -28.89 8.22 4.76
CA GLN A 268 -30.23 7.66 4.53
C GLN A 268 -30.37 7.04 3.15
N THR A 269 -29.29 6.99 2.38
CA THR A 269 -29.26 6.46 1.02
C THR A 269 -28.36 5.24 0.89
N LEU A 270 -28.61 4.42 -0.11
CA LEU A 270 -27.79 3.26 -0.47
C LEU A 270 -27.06 3.53 -1.79
N LYS A 271 -25.75 3.32 -1.80
CA LYS A 271 -24.88 3.34 -2.96
C LYS A 271 -24.72 1.90 -3.45
N SER A 272 -25.10 1.63 -4.70
CA SER A 272 -24.95 0.33 -5.34
C SER A 272 -23.85 0.39 -6.40
N LEU A 273 -22.84 -0.47 -6.25
CA LEU A 273 -21.73 -0.60 -7.19
C LEU A 273 -21.76 -1.99 -7.81
N ILE A 274 -21.56 -2.09 -9.12
CA ILE A 274 -21.44 -3.37 -9.79
C ILE A 274 -19.99 -3.62 -10.15
N VAL A 275 -19.49 -4.77 -9.74
CA VAL A 275 -18.14 -5.22 -10.04
C VAL A 275 -18.17 -6.48 -10.90
N SER A 276 -17.16 -6.63 -11.73
CA SER A 276 -16.92 -7.79 -12.55
C SER A 276 -15.69 -8.54 -12.05
N VAL A 277 -15.78 -9.85 -12.01
CA VAL A 277 -14.71 -10.75 -11.61
C VAL A 277 -14.56 -11.82 -12.67
N GLU A 278 -13.35 -12.06 -13.10
CA GLU A 278 -13.03 -13.17 -13.98
C GLU A 278 -12.86 -14.44 -13.15
N THR A 279 -13.65 -15.45 -13.43
CA THR A 279 -13.60 -16.75 -12.76
C THR A 279 -12.41 -17.58 -13.29
N GLU A 280 -12.03 -18.64 -12.60
CA GLU A 280 -10.98 -19.58 -13.04
C GLU A 280 -11.32 -20.23 -14.40
N SER A 281 -12.59 -20.29 -14.78
CA SER A 281 -13.04 -20.78 -16.09
C SER A 281 -12.93 -19.75 -17.21
N GLY A 282 -12.54 -18.50 -16.90
CA GLY A 282 -12.46 -17.38 -17.87
C GLY A 282 -13.82 -16.72 -18.15
N GLU A 283 -14.86 -17.04 -17.36
CA GLU A 283 -16.15 -16.38 -17.44
C GLU A 283 -16.18 -15.14 -16.54
N THR A 284 -16.86 -14.09 -16.99
CA THR A 284 -17.06 -12.89 -16.17
C THR A 284 -18.34 -13.01 -15.35
N GLN A 285 -18.23 -12.94 -14.04
CA GLN A 285 -19.35 -12.89 -13.10
C GLN A 285 -19.52 -11.48 -12.53
N LEU A 286 -20.76 -11.01 -12.42
CA LEU A 286 -21.10 -9.71 -11.84
C LEU A 286 -21.63 -9.87 -10.41
N PHE A 287 -21.22 -8.94 -9.54
CA PHE A 287 -21.66 -8.84 -8.15
C PHE A 287 -22.14 -7.43 -7.83
N GLY A 288 -23.16 -7.34 -6.95
CA GLY A 288 -23.61 -6.08 -6.37
C GLY A 288 -22.93 -5.81 -5.04
N LEU A 289 -22.22 -4.68 -4.91
CA LEU A 289 -21.65 -4.22 -3.66
C LEU A 289 -22.44 -3.03 -3.13
N MET A 290 -22.97 -3.17 -1.90
CA MET A 290 -23.91 -2.21 -1.31
C MET A 290 -23.27 -1.49 -0.13
N LEU A 291 -23.20 -0.17 -0.26
CA LEU A 291 -22.61 0.73 0.75
C LEU A 291 -23.66 1.76 1.20
N ARG A 292 -23.51 2.26 2.42
CA ARG A 292 -24.24 3.47 2.82
C ARG A 292 -23.80 4.65 1.95
N GLY A 293 -24.66 5.57 1.60
CA GLY A 293 -24.41 6.59 0.59
C GLY A 293 -23.22 7.51 0.86
N ASP A 294 -22.85 7.70 2.11
CA ASP A 294 -21.68 8.50 2.56
C ASP A 294 -20.37 7.72 2.61
N HIS A 295 -20.37 6.42 2.31
CA HIS A 295 -19.18 5.57 2.37
C HIS A 295 -18.61 5.27 1.00
N ASP A 296 -17.30 4.99 0.96
CA ASP A 296 -16.58 4.59 -0.25
C ASP A 296 -16.09 3.15 -0.14
N LEU A 297 -16.04 2.49 -1.29
CA LEU A 297 -15.60 1.11 -1.42
C LEU A 297 -14.12 0.98 -1.06
N ASN A 298 -13.81 -0.09 -0.34
CA ASN A 298 -12.44 -0.59 -0.16
C ASN A 298 -12.27 -1.83 -1.05
N GLU A 299 -11.50 -1.69 -2.11
CA GLU A 299 -11.33 -2.74 -3.12
C GLU A 299 -10.63 -3.99 -2.55
N VAL A 300 -9.66 -3.80 -1.62
CA VAL A 300 -8.95 -4.90 -0.95
C VAL A 300 -9.91 -5.74 -0.11
N LYS A 301 -10.75 -5.09 0.69
CA LYS A 301 -11.77 -5.78 1.50
C LYS A 301 -12.85 -6.42 0.64
N ALA A 302 -13.27 -5.75 -0.44
CA ALA A 302 -14.25 -6.29 -1.38
C ALA A 302 -13.74 -7.59 -2.03
N LYS A 303 -12.48 -7.61 -2.47
CA LYS A 303 -11.82 -8.80 -3.00
C LYS A 303 -11.84 -9.96 -2.00
N GLN A 304 -11.48 -9.70 -0.75
CA GLN A 304 -11.51 -10.68 0.32
C GLN A 304 -12.94 -11.18 0.61
N ALA A 305 -13.91 -10.28 0.66
CA ALA A 305 -15.31 -10.60 0.92
C ALA A 305 -15.93 -11.50 -0.16
N LEU A 306 -15.53 -11.30 -1.41
CA LEU A 306 -15.97 -12.13 -2.54
C LEU A 306 -15.28 -13.50 -2.56
N GLY A 307 -14.13 -13.67 -1.88
CA GLY A 307 -13.40 -14.94 -1.79
C GLY A 307 -12.77 -15.38 -3.11
N LEU A 308 -12.50 -14.45 -4.00
CA LEU A 308 -12.01 -14.69 -5.34
C LEU A 308 -10.52 -14.34 -5.44
N GLY A 309 -9.75 -15.18 -6.10
CA GLY A 309 -8.31 -14.96 -6.30
C GLY A 309 -7.98 -13.87 -7.31
N SER A 310 -8.95 -13.52 -8.19
CA SER A 310 -8.81 -12.54 -9.27
C SER A 310 -8.98 -11.10 -8.79
N GLU A 311 -8.53 -10.14 -9.59
CA GLU A 311 -8.78 -8.72 -9.33
C GLU A 311 -10.27 -8.40 -9.49
N VAL A 312 -10.76 -7.52 -8.62
CA VAL A 312 -12.12 -6.97 -8.68
C VAL A 312 -12.06 -5.68 -9.47
N THR A 313 -12.78 -5.61 -10.59
CA THR A 313 -12.87 -4.41 -11.42
C THR A 313 -14.29 -3.88 -11.46
N PHE A 314 -14.47 -2.56 -11.59
CA PHE A 314 -15.79 -2.02 -11.83
C PHE A 314 -16.32 -2.52 -13.18
N ALA A 315 -17.58 -2.99 -13.19
CA ALA A 315 -18.24 -3.39 -14.43
C ALA A 315 -18.40 -2.19 -15.36
N SER A 316 -18.19 -2.41 -16.65
CA SER A 316 -18.42 -1.36 -17.65
C SER A 316 -19.92 -1.04 -17.77
N GLU A 317 -20.22 0.15 -18.30
CA GLU A 317 -21.62 0.55 -18.53
C GLU A 317 -22.35 -0.42 -19.47
N GLU A 318 -21.64 -0.97 -20.46
CA GLU A 318 -22.17 -1.98 -21.36
C GLU A 318 -22.49 -3.27 -20.63
N GLN A 319 -21.63 -3.75 -19.76
CA GLN A 319 -21.89 -4.95 -18.94
C GLN A 319 -23.11 -4.75 -18.04
N ILE A 320 -23.19 -3.58 -17.38
CA ILE A 320 -24.31 -3.23 -16.50
C ILE A 320 -25.62 -3.18 -17.28
N LYS A 321 -25.65 -2.49 -18.43
CA LYS A 321 -26.83 -2.40 -19.28
C LYS A 321 -27.29 -3.75 -19.84
N ALA A 322 -26.33 -4.60 -20.20
CA ALA A 322 -26.64 -5.94 -20.69
C ALA A 322 -27.27 -6.84 -19.61
N ALA A 323 -26.80 -6.72 -18.37
CA ALA A 323 -27.23 -7.57 -17.25
C ALA A 323 -28.48 -7.01 -16.54
N LEU A 324 -28.56 -5.70 -16.33
CA LEU A 324 -29.58 -5.05 -15.48
C LEU A 324 -30.57 -4.18 -16.22
N HIS A 325 -30.36 -3.95 -17.49
CA HIS A 325 -31.23 -3.12 -18.39
C HIS A 325 -31.39 -1.66 -17.90
N CYS A 326 -30.43 -1.16 -17.12
CA CYS A 326 -30.39 0.23 -16.63
C CYS A 326 -28.98 0.77 -16.58
N SER A 327 -28.83 2.07 -16.42
CA SER A 327 -27.54 2.77 -16.27
C SER A 327 -27.03 2.75 -14.83
N PRO A 328 -25.71 2.91 -14.57
CA PRO A 328 -25.10 2.82 -13.24
C PRO A 328 -25.78 3.65 -12.17
N GLY A 329 -26.22 4.88 -12.45
CA GLY A 329 -26.84 5.78 -11.47
C GLY A 329 -28.25 5.39 -10.97
N SER A 330 -28.84 4.32 -11.52
CA SER A 330 -30.21 3.89 -11.18
C SER A 330 -30.30 2.51 -10.52
N ILE A 331 -29.18 1.94 -10.11
CA ILE A 331 -29.08 0.58 -9.55
C ILE A 331 -29.47 0.55 -8.08
N GLY A 332 -30.27 -0.45 -7.68
CA GLY A 332 -30.66 -0.71 -6.31
C GLY A 332 -30.79 -2.19 -5.99
N PRO A 333 -30.95 -2.56 -4.68
CA PRO A 333 -30.94 -3.96 -4.23
C PRO A 333 -32.25 -4.70 -4.51
N VAL A 334 -33.34 -3.99 -4.76
CA VAL A 334 -34.67 -4.58 -4.94
C VAL A 334 -34.75 -5.27 -6.30
N ASN A 335 -34.91 -6.60 -6.30
CA ASN A 335 -34.97 -7.41 -7.54
C ASN A 335 -33.73 -7.25 -8.45
N LEU A 336 -32.54 -7.10 -7.86
CA LEU A 336 -31.28 -6.87 -8.60
C LEU A 336 -30.90 -8.07 -9.49
N GLY A 337 -31.19 -9.31 -9.06
CA GLY A 337 -30.85 -10.52 -9.81
C GLY A 337 -29.38 -10.92 -9.82
N LEU A 338 -28.54 -10.27 -9.01
CA LEU A 338 -27.12 -10.57 -8.81
C LEU A 338 -26.86 -10.95 -7.36
N ASP A 339 -25.78 -11.69 -7.12
CA ASP A 339 -25.28 -11.92 -5.77
C ASP A 339 -24.83 -10.58 -5.15
N MET A 340 -25.24 -10.34 -3.89
CA MET A 340 -24.98 -9.08 -3.21
C MET A 340 -24.12 -9.26 -1.98
N VAL A 341 -23.13 -8.36 -1.83
CA VAL A 341 -22.39 -8.15 -0.59
C VAL A 341 -22.75 -6.77 -0.05
N VAL A 342 -23.19 -6.73 1.19
CA VAL A 342 -23.70 -5.52 1.85
C VAL A 342 -22.80 -5.17 3.02
N ASP A 343 -22.31 -3.94 3.06
CA ASP A 343 -21.53 -3.45 4.20
C ASP A 343 -22.38 -3.42 5.48
N PRO A 344 -21.83 -3.73 6.68
CA PRO A 344 -22.56 -3.70 7.94
C PRO A 344 -23.32 -2.40 8.23
N SER A 345 -22.75 -1.25 7.83
CA SER A 345 -23.41 0.05 7.99
C SER A 345 -24.61 0.20 7.05
N ALA A 346 -24.50 -0.31 5.85
CA ALA A 346 -25.59 -0.34 4.87
C ALA A 346 -26.69 -1.35 5.27
N ALA A 347 -26.30 -2.51 5.81
CA ALA A 347 -27.24 -3.53 6.29
C ALA A 347 -28.11 -3.05 7.47
N ASN A 348 -27.66 -2.01 8.19
CA ASN A 348 -28.41 -1.37 9.26
C ASN A 348 -29.38 -0.26 8.81
N LEU A 349 -29.41 0.06 7.51
CA LEU A 349 -30.34 1.06 6.99
C LEU A 349 -31.80 0.58 7.08
N THR A 350 -32.67 1.49 7.42
CA THR A 350 -34.13 1.33 7.41
C THR A 350 -34.76 2.49 6.67
N ASP A 351 -35.85 2.24 5.95
CA ASP A 351 -36.57 3.24 5.18
C ASP A 351 -35.68 4.06 4.21
N PHE A 352 -34.67 3.41 3.63
CA PHE A 352 -33.65 4.09 2.82
C PHE A 352 -34.07 4.36 1.38
N ALA A 353 -33.35 5.26 0.74
CA ALA A 353 -33.50 5.56 -0.69
C ALA A 353 -32.40 4.86 -1.51
N CYS A 354 -32.75 4.32 -2.68
CA CYS A 354 -31.82 3.65 -3.59
C CYS A 354 -32.33 3.72 -5.05
N GLY A 355 -31.53 3.26 -6.01
CA GLY A 355 -31.96 3.10 -7.39
C GLY A 355 -33.11 2.10 -7.55
N ALA A 356 -33.90 2.24 -8.63
CA ALA A 356 -35.06 1.41 -8.92
C ALA A 356 -34.79 0.35 -10.01
N ASN A 357 -33.54 0.13 -10.41
CA ASN A 357 -33.11 -0.68 -11.55
C ASN A 357 -33.82 -0.29 -12.88
N ARG A 358 -34.11 0.99 -12.99
CA ARG A 358 -34.77 1.62 -14.14
C ARG A 358 -34.26 3.06 -14.27
N ASP A 359 -33.81 3.42 -15.47
CA ASP A 359 -33.25 4.76 -15.72
C ASP A 359 -34.23 5.88 -15.36
N GLY A 360 -33.72 6.85 -14.61
CA GLY A 360 -34.44 8.03 -14.14
C GLY A 360 -35.47 7.77 -13.01
N PHE A 361 -35.32 6.65 -12.28
CA PHE A 361 -36.19 6.31 -11.15
C PHE A 361 -35.39 5.86 -9.92
N HIS A 362 -35.89 6.22 -8.74
CA HIS A 362 -35.39 5.77 -7.44
C HIS A 362 -36.52 5.29 -6.54
N LEU A 363 -36.20 4.42 -5.60
CA LEU A 363 -37.08 3.92 -4.56
C LEU A 363 -36.80 4.64 -3.25
N THR A 364 -37.84 4.90 -2.45
CA THR A 364 -37.77 5.40 -1.09
C THR A 364 -38.52 4.48 -0.14
N GLY A 365 -38.20 4.53 1.16
CA GLY A 365 -38.84 3.69 2.17
C GLY A 365 -38.50 2.21 2.03
N VAL A 366 -37.35 1.87 1.43
CA VAL A 366 -36.90 0.50 1.24
C VAL A 366 -36.35 -0.08 2.55
N ASN A 367 -36.65 -1.36 2.79
CA ASN A 367 -36.18 -2.11 3.94
C ASN A 367 -35.68 -3.48 3.54
N TRP A 368 -34.52 -3.89 4.06
CA TRP A 368 -33.83 -5.10 3.67
C TRP A 368 -34.69 -6.37 3.80
N GLU A 369 -35.30 -6.59 4.96
CA GLU A 369 -36.05 -7.81 5.26
C GLU A 369 -37.35 -7.95 4.45
N ARG A 370 -37.93 -6.80 4.03
CA ARG A 370 -39.22 -6.78 3.33
C ARG A 370 -39.07 -6.78 1.81
N ASP A 371 -38.09 -6.03 1.29
CA ASP A 371 -38.06 -5.63 -0.12
C ASP A 371 -36.88 -6.22 -0.90
N CYS A 372 -35.83 -6.68 -0.20
CA CYS A 372 -34.61 -7.17 -0.85
C CYS A 372 -34.47 -8.69 -0.75
N GLY A 373 -33.78 -9.30 -1.70
CA GLY A 373 -33.44 -10.72 -1.69
C GLY A 373 -32.36 -11.07 -0.66
N SER A 374 -31.80 -12.27 -0.77
CA SER A 374 -30.68 -12.72 0.05
C SER A 374 -29.42 -11.94 -0.27
N TYR A 375 -28.62 -11.68 0.76
CA TYR A 375 -27.31 -11.00 0.64
C TYR A 375 -26.34 -11.49 1.70
N LYS A 376 -25.05 -11.35 1.40
CA LYS A 376 -23.95 -11.60 2.36
C LYS A 376 -23.57 -10.27 3.02
N VAL A 377 -23.37 -10.27 4.35
CA VAL A 377 -22.85 -9.11 5.06
C VAL A 377 -21.34 -9.25 5.24
N ALA A 378 -20.57 -8.26 4.81
CA ALA A 378 -19.14 -8.19 5.01
C ALA A 378 -18.65 -6.74 5.02
N ASP A 379 -17.58 -6.45 5.76
CA ASP A 379 -16.92 -5.15 5.73
C ASP A 379 -16.24 -4.96 4.36
N ILE A 380 -16.73 -3.99 3.59
CA ILE A 380 -16.26 -3.68 2.23
C ILE A 380 -16.04 -2.19 2.02
N ARG A 381 -16.07 -1.38 3.08
CA ARG A 381 -15.88 0.07 2.99
C ARG A 381 -14.53 0.55 3.52
N ASN A 382 -14.09 1.70 3.08
CA ASN A 382 -13.10 2.46 3.79
C ASN A 382 -13.67 2.96 5.12
N VAL A 383 -12.84 2.94 6.17
CA VAL A 383 -13.19 3.61 7.42
C VAL A 383 -13.20 5.12 7.20
N VAL A 384 -13.94 5.83 8.05
CA VAL A 384 -13.99 7.30 8.04
C VAL A 384 -13.55 7.85 9.41
N ALA A 385 -13.05 9.07 9.42
CA ALA A 385 -12.72 9.73 10.68
C ALA A 385 -13.95 9.82 11.59
N GLY A 386 -13.79 9.47 12.87
CA GLY A 386 -14.87 9.39 13.84
C GLY A 386 -15.51 8.01 13.97
N ASP A 387 -15.20 7.04 13.13
CA ASP A 387 -15.57 5.64 13.37
C ASP A 387 -14.97 5.16 14.70
N VAL A 388 -15.65 4.23 15.37
CA VAL A 388 -15.13 3.62 16.59
C VAL A 388 -14.04 2.63 16.24
N SER A 389 -12.91 2.69 16.94
CA SER A 389 -11.80 1.75 16.78
C SER A 389 -12.27 0.28 16.93
N PRO A 390 -11.69 -0.69 16.19
CA PRO A 390 -12.13 -2.09 16.26
C PRO A 390 -11.95 -2.72 17.64
N ASP A 391 -11.03 -2.21 18.47
CA ASP A 391 -10.85 -2.63 19.88
C ASP A 391 -11.80 -1.91 20.86
N GLY A 392 -12.63 -1.00 20.36
CA GLY A 392 -13.59 -0.21 21.15
C GLY A 392 -12.96 0.94 21.95
N LYS A 393 -11.67 1.23 21.72
CA LYS A 393 -10.95 2.30 22.42
C LYS A 393 -10.77 3.51 21.52
N GLY A 394 -11.50 4.59 21.83
CA GLY A 394 -11.42 5.83 21.09
C GLY A 394 -12.06 5.76 19.69
N ILE A 395 -11.79 6.79 18.91
CA ILE A 395 -12.27 6.98 17.55
C ILE A 395 -11.11 6.98 16.58
N LEU A 396 -11.39 6.64 15.32
CA LEU A 396 -10.40 6.64 14.25
C LEU A 396 -10.12 8.05 13.74
N GLU A 397 -8.83 8.35 13.62
CA GLU A 397 -8.29 9.53 12.95
C GLU A 397 -7.56 9.09 11.68
N ILE A 398 -7.61 9.93 10.65
CA ILE A 398 -6.94 9.66 9.37
C ILE A 398 -5.91 10.76 9.12
N LYS A 399 -4.66 10.38 8.86
CA LYS A 399 -3.57 11.29 8.49
C LYS A 399 -2.87 10.82 7.23
N ARG A 400 -2.10 11.74 6.63
CA ARG A 400 -1.25 11.41 5.50
C ARG A 400 0.10 10.92 5.98
N GLY A 401 0.63 9.89 5.30
CA GLY A 401 1.91 9.27 5.59
C GLY A 401 2.76 9.05 4.35
N ILE A 402 4.06 9.08 4.54
CA ILE A 402 5.07 8.71 3.56
C ILE A 402 5.63 7.36 3.99
N GLU A 403 5.37 6.30 3.22
CA GLU A 403 5.92 4.96 3.48
C GLU A 403 7.44 4.98 3.28
N VAL A 404 8.19 4.75 4.35
CA VAL A 404 9.66 4.70 4.33
C VAL A 404 10.22 3.30 4.55
N GLY A 405 9.43 2.39 5.07
CA GLY A 405 9.79 0.99 5.28
C GLY A 405 8.60 0.07 5.33
N HIS A 406 8.82 -1.19 4.98
CA HIS A 406 7.79 -2.23 4.98
C HIS A 406 8.42 -3.57 5.34
N ILE A 407 7.79 -4.31 6.25
CA ILE A 407 8.22 -5.63 6.70
C ILE A 407 7.12 -6.66 6.46
N PHE A 408 7.51 -7.85 5.98
CA PHE A 408 6.57 -8.89 5.53
C PHE A 408 6.89 -10.26 6.14
N GLN A 409 5.85 -10.99 6.48
CA GLN A 409 5.89 -12.44 6.68
C GLN A 409 5.48 -13.12 5.38
N LEU A 410 6.45 -13.61 4.62
CA LEU A 410 6.21 -14.25 3.32
C LEU A 410 5.72 -15.69 3.43
N GLY A 411 6.00 -16.36 4.55
CA GLY A 411 5.75 -17.78 4.73
C GLY A 411 6.58 -18.61 3.74
N THR A 412 5.95 -19.57 3.08
CA THR A 412 6.60 -20.49 2.13
C THR A 412 6.37 -20.14 0.66
N LYS A 413 5.77 -18.97 0.36
CA LYS A 413 5.40 -18.59 -1.00
C LYS A 413 6.52 -18.77 -2.03
N TYR A 414 7.70 -18.23 -1.74
CA TYR A 414 8.84 -18.31 -2.65
C TYR A 414 9.60 -19.64 -2.51
N SER A 415 9.77 -20.13 -1.31
CA SER A 415 10.47 -21.39 -1.06
C SER A 415 9.74 -22.59 -1.67
N GLU A 416 8.41 -22.62 -1.68
CA GLU A 416 7.62 -23.65 -2.35
C GLU A 416 7.74 -23.56 -3.87
N SER A 417 7.50 -22.39 -4.46
CA SER A 417 7.56 -22.20 -5.91
C SER A 417 8.95 -22.47 -6.48
N MET A 418 10.02 -22.10 -5.74
CA MET A 418 11.41 -22.24 -6.15
C MET A 418 12.10 -23.47 -5.52
N LYS A 419 11.37 -24.34 -4.83
CA LYS A 419 11.88 -25.58 -4.22
C LYS A 419 13.07 -25.35 -3.27
N ALA A 420 13.01 -24.30 -2.47
CA ALA A 420 14.03 -23.98 -1.48
C ALA A 420 13.74 -24.73 -0.17
N THR A 421 14.37 -25.91 -0.01
CA THR A 421 14.17 -26.81 1.13
C THR A 421 15.42 -26.91 1.99
N VAL A 422 15.23 -27.29 3.26
CA VAL A 422 16.30 -27.74 4.17
C VAL A 422 15.91 -29.05 4.81
N LEU A 423 16.92 -29.82 5.25
CA LEU A 423 16.69 -31.01 6.06
C LEU A 423 16.40 -30.59 7.51
N ASP A 424 15.31 -31.10 8.06
CA ASP A 424 14.96 -30.98 9.47
C ASP A 424 15.82 -31.88 10.38
N GLU A 425 15.57 -31.90 11.68
CA GLU A 425 16.28 -32.73 12.66
C GLU A 425 16.15 -34.24 12.43
N ASN A 426 15.12 -34.67 11.70
CA ASN A 426 14.86 -36.06 11.33
C ASN A 426 15.37 -36.42 9.92
N GLY A 427 16.02 -35.49 9.24
CA GLY A 427 16.51 -35.67 7.88
C GLY A 427 15.43 -35.59 6.81
N LYS A 428 14.25 -35.04 7.13
CA LYS A 428 13.16 -34.82 6.18
C LYS A 428 13.26 -33.42 5.57
N GLU A 429 13.05 -33.34 4.27
CA GLU A 429 12.95 -32.06 3.57
C GLU A 429 11.71 -31.25 4.03
N GLN A 430 11.94 -29.94 4.24
CA GLN A 430 10.90 -28.98 4.52
C GLN A 430 11.21 -27.65 3.83
N PHE A 431 10.16 -26.95 3.40
CA PHE A 431 10.31 -25.61 2.83
C PHE A 431 10.68 -24.59 3.91
N MET A 432 11.57 -23.67 3.57
CA MET A 432 11.95 -22.59 4.49
C MET A 432 10.85 -21.56 4.59
N SER A 433 10.51 -21.13 5.80
CA SER A 433 9.70 -19.93 6.02
C SER A 433 10.56 -18.69 5.80
N MET A 434 10.02 -17.70 5.11
CA MET A 434 10.75 -16.49 4.70
C MET A 434 10.11 -15.22 5.23
N GLY A 435 10.95 -14.23 5.54
CA GLY A 435 10.57 -12.84 5.78
C GLY A 435 11.26 -11.91 4.79
N CYS A 436 10.65 -10.76 4.49
CA CYS A 436 11.22 -9.71 3.64
C CYS A 436 11.05 -8.34 4.32
N TYR A 437 12.09 -7.51 4.27
CA TYR A 437 12.15 -6.28 5.05
C TYR A 437 12.80 -5.15 4.23
N GLY A 438 12.00 -4.21 3.72
CA GLY A 438 12.45 -3.12 2.83
C GLY A 438 12.50 -1.76 3.50
N ILE A 439 13.49 -0.94 3.17
CA ILE A 439 13.58 0.49 3.52
C ILE A 439 13.93 1.28 2.26
N GLY A 440 13.13 2.29 1.95
CA GLY A 440 13.42 3.26 0.89
C GLY A 440 14.46 4.28 1.37
N VAL A 441 15.74 3.94 1.28
CA VAL A 441 16.85 4.76 1.83
C VAL A 441 16.85 6.17 1.22
N SER A 442 16.68 6.28 -0.10
CA SER A 442 16.60 7.57 -0.77
C SER A 442 15.33 8.35 -0.39
N ARG A 443 14.22 7.64 -0.10
CA ARG A 443 12.96 8.26 0.33
C ARG A 443 13.05 8.86 1.74
N ILE A 444 13.83 8.27 2.64
CA ILE A 444 14.10 8.82 3.99
C ILE A 444 14.62 10.24 3.89
N VAL A 445 15.52 10.54 2.94
CA VAL A 445 16.07 11.90 2.77
C VAL A 445 14.97 12.91 2.47
N ALA A 446 14.04 12.57 1.57
CA ALA A 446 12.91 13.44 1.24
C ALA A 446 11.93 13.56 2.41
N ALA A 447 11.58 12.45 3.07
CA ALA A 447 10.69 12.44 4.23
C ALA A 447 11.22 13.27 5.40
N ALA A 448 12.53 13.24 5.64
CA ALA A 448 13.17 14.07 6.65
C ALA A 448 13.01 15.57 6.36
N ILE A 449 13.09 15.97 5.10
CA ILE A 449 12.88 17.37 4.70
C ILE A 449 11.40 17.77 4.85
N GLU A 450 10.47 16.90 4.47
CA GLU A 450 9.03 17.19 4.63
C GLU A 450 8.65 17.47 6.08
N GLN A 451 9.30 16.84 7.05
CA GLN A 451 9.07 17.11 8.47
C GLN A 451 9.93 18.24 9.04
N ASN A 452 11.08 18.54 8.44
CA ASN A 452 12.10 19.41 9.04
C ASN A 452 12.56 20.48 8.04
N HIS A 453 11.74 21.52 7.87
CA HIS A 453 12.04 22.70 7.06
C HIS A 453 11.33 23.93 7.64
N ASP A 454 11.80 25.10 7.21
CA ASP A 454 11.13 26.39 7.43
C ASP A 454 11.17 27.25 6.16
N GLU A 455 10.80 28.50 6.26
CA GLU A 455 10.84 29.48 5.17
C GLU A 455 12.26 29.75 4.61
N ASN A 456 13.29 29.46 5.40
CA ASN A 456 14.69 29.66 5.04
C ASN A 456 15.32 28.42 4.39
N GLY A 457 14.75 27.24 4.57
CA GLY A 457 15.22 26.01 3.94
C GLY A 457 15.10 24.76 4.79
N ILE A 458 16.05 23.82 4.59
CA ILE A 458 16.06 22.52 5.27
C ILE A 458 16.66 22.65 6.67
N ILE A 459 15.95 22.12 7.65
CA ILE A 459 16.44 21.93 9.02
C ILE A 459 16.81 20.45 9.19
N TRP A 460 18.06 20.11 8.82
CA TRP A 460 18.49 18.72 8.88
C TRP A 460 18.50 18.16 10.29
N PRO A 461 17.92 16.96 10.55
CA PRO A 461 18.25 16.20 11.73
C PRO A 461 19.76 15.99 11.83
N GLU A 462 20.35 16.18 13.01
CA GLU A 462 21.81 16.20 13.21
C GLU A 462 22.51 14.95 12.67
N ALA A 463 21.91 13.78 12.87
CA ALA A 463 22.48 12.50 12.47
C ALA A 463 22.70 12.37 10.95
N ILE A 464 21.87 13.02 10.14
CA ILE A 464 21.92 12.94 8.67
C ILE A 464 22.33 14.26 8.02
N ALA A 465 22.54 15.34 8.79
CA ALA A 465 23.00 16.63 8.26
C ALA A 465 24.29 16.45 7.44
N PRO A 466 24.44 17.08 6.26
CA PRO A 466 25.62 16.90 5.40
C PRO A 466 26.92 17.34 6.09
N PHE A 467 26.83 18.33 6.98
CA PHE A 467 27.92 18.83 7.82
C PHE A 467 27.39 19.14 9.21
N GLN A 468 28.20 18.91 10.23
CA GLN A 468 27.92 19.37 11.60
C GLN A 468 28.19 20.87 11.74
N ILE A 469 29.23 21.37 11.06
CA ILE A 469 29.62 22.77 11.06
C ILE A 469 29.96 23.16 9.60
N ALA A 470 29.39 24.27 9.14
CA ALA A 470 29.75 24.87 7.86
C ALA A 470 30.37 26.25 8.09
N ILE A 471 31.59 26.47 7.59
CA ILE A 471 32.26 27.77 7.61
C ILE A 471 32.15 28.37 6.22
N VAL A 472 31.50 29.52 6.12
CA VAL A 472 31.31 30.22 4.84
C VAL A 472 32.13 31.52 4.87
N PRO A 473 33.33 31.56 4.26
CA PRO A 473 34.14 32.77 4.22
C PRO A 473 33.52 33.78 3.25
N ILE A 474 33.27 34.99 3.70
CA ILE A 474 32.64 36.05 2.90
C ILE A 474 33.62 36.63 1.85
N ASN A 475 34.93 36.63 2.15
CA ASN A 475 35.97 37.19 1.29
C ASN A 475 37.22 36.28 1.28
N MET A 476 37.13 35.14 0.56
CA MET A 476 38.25 34.17 0.49
C MET A 476 39.60 34.78 -0.02
N HIS A 477 39.54 35.89 -0.81
CA HIS A 477 40.75 36.57 -1.32
C HIS A 477 41.38 37.54 -0.32
N LYS A 478 40.83 37.70 0.87
CA LYS A 478 41.31 38.64 1.90
C LYS A 478 41.55 38.01 3.28
N SER A 479 41.34 36.71 3.41
CA SER A 479 41.66 35.97 4.65
C SER A 479 42.77 35.00 4.36
N ASP A 480 43.89 35.19 5.06
CA ASP A 480 45.00 34.25 5.13
C ASP A 480 44.59 32.98 5.91
#